data_12a9d016da25a2ff11244f3e4fcfb25c
#
_entry.id   12a9d016da25a2ff11244f3e4fcfb25c
#
_cell.length_a   1.000
_cell.length_b   1.000
_cell.length_c   1.000
_cell.angle_alpha   90.00
_cell.angle_beta   90.00
_cell.angle_gamma   90.00
#
_symmetry.space_group_name_H-M   'P 1'
#
loop_
_entity.id
_entity.type
_entity.pdbx_description
1 polymer ?
#
loop_
_entity_poly.entity_id
_entity_poly.type
_entity_poly.pdbx_seq_one_letter_code
_entity_poly.pdbx_strand_id
1 'polypeptide(L)'
;IAMAYRNVYDTLFVDLDTQIPQDISSHFVYPEFLYNVQSEILKVYHNVKPDVLYRADDLWDIAKYNSVKSSKSTGTYMEPYYTMVKTNDGEKMGLMQIYTPDEKQNLISYLVGSTNGATNELKLYKFSADSNIVGPMQLDKQIEEDEAISAELETLNTTGTKLTKQMIIVPMDNTLLYVEPIYQTMLNE
;
A
#
# COMPACT_ATOMS: atom_id res chain seq x y z
N ILE A 1 -1.32 -19.45 -15.09
CA ILE A 1 -1.70 -19.32 -16.52
C ILE A 1 -0.74 -20.14 -17.37
N ALA A 2 0.57 -19.91 -17.38
CA ALA A 2 1.55 -20.65 -18.19
C ALA A 2 1.44 -22.18 -18.03
N MET A 3 1.33 -22.68 -16.79
CA MET A 3 1.14 -24.11 -16.53
C MET A 3 -0.14 -24.67 -17.16
N ALA A 4 -1.25 -23.92 -17.17
CA ALA A 4 -2.51 -24.37 -17.77
C ALA A 4 -2.43 -24.47 -19.29
N TYR A 5 -1.71 -23.56 -19.94
CA TYR A 5 -1.57 -23.55 -21.40
C TYR A 5 -0.42 -24.44 -21.92
N ARG A 6 0.54 -24.80 -21.10
CA ARG A 6 1.69 -25.62 -21.47
C ARG A 6 1.26 -26.96 -22.08
N ASN A 7 0.24 -27.60 -21.53
CA ASN A 7 -0.26 -28.89 -22.05
C ASN A 7 -0.98 -28.78 -23.40
N VAL A 8 -1.36 -27.55 -23.78
CA VAL A 8 -2.06 -27.28 -25.05
C VAL A 8 -1.06 -26.80 -26.11
N TYR A 9 -0.04 -26.05 -25.68
CA TYR A 9 0.94 -25.38 -26.55
C TYR A 9 2.36 -25.68 -26.07
N ASP A 10 2.76 -26.94 -26.08
CA ASP A 10 4.04 -27.43 -25.54
C ASP A 10 5.28 -26.78 -26.18
N THR A 11 5.17 -26.38 -27.45
CA THR A 11 6.25 -25.71 -28.18
C THR A 11 6.41 -24.22 -27.89
N LEU A 12 5.39 -23.59 -27.26
CA LEU A 12 5.42 -22.16 -26.94
C LEU A 12 5.96 -21.87 -25.53
N PHE A 13 6.04 -22.87 -24.68
CA PHE A 13 6.46 -22.72 -23.31
C PHE A 13 7.76 -23.46 -23.04
N VAL A 14 8.75 -22.74 -22.57
CA VAL A 14 9.98 -23.30 -22.03
C VAL A 14 9.75 -23.80 -20.60
N ASP A 15 10.61 -24.66 -20.09
CA ASP A 15 10.54 -25.10 -18.70
C ASP A 15 10.93 -23.96 -17.77
N LEU A 16 9.91 -23.41 -17.08
CA LEU A 16 10.06 -22.21 -16.27
C LEU A 16 11.01 -22.43 -15.07
N ASP A 17 11.10 -23.67 -14.56
CA ASP A 17 11.91 -23.97 -13.38
C ASP A 17 13.42 -24.08 -13.69
N THR A 18 13.77 -24.27 -14.95
CA THR A 18 15.18 -24.53 -15.35
C THR A 18 15.72 -23.53 -16.37
N GLN A 19 14.90 -22.69 -16.97
CA GLN A 19 15.28 -21.88 -18.13
C GLN A 19 15.12 -20.38 -17.97
N ILE A 20 14.54 -19.89 -16.86
CA ILE A 20 14.53 -18.45 -16.63
C ILE A 20 15.88 -18.05 -16.06
N PRO A 21 16.64 -17.19 -16.76
CA PRO A 21 17.90 -16.66 -16.23
C PRO A 21 17.69 -15.97 -14.89
N GLN A 22 18.65 -16.13 -13.98
CA GLN A 22 18.55 -15.58 -12.63
C GLN A 22 18.45 -14.05 -12.62
N ASP A 23 19.09 -13.39 -13.57
CA ASP A 23 19.00 -11.95 -13.77
C ASP A 23 17.56 -11.48 -14.09
N ILE A 24 16.77 -12.30 -14.79
CA ILE A 24 15.35 -12.02 -15.05
C ILE A 24 14.50 -12.38 -13.81
N SER A 25 14.70 -13.57 -13.24
CA SER A 25 13.87 -14.04 -12.11
C SER A 25 14.06 -13.19 -10.85
N SER A 26 15.23 -12.58 -10.67
CA SER A 26 15.49 -11.65 -9.56
C SER A 26 14.67 -10.35 -9.62
N HIS A 27 14.12 -10.00 -10.80
CA HIS A 27 13.25 -8.83 -10.98
C HIS A 27 11.75 -9.16 -10.93
N PHE A 28 11.40 -10.40 -10.65
CA PHE A 28 9.99 -10.74 -10.47
C PHE A 28 9.43 -10.04 -9.25
N VAL A 29 8.22 -9.54 -9.40
CA VAL A 29 7.45 -8.90 -8.34
C VAL A 29 6.17 -9.67 -8.08
N TYR A 30 5.56 -9.45 -6.92
CA TYR A 30 4.26 -10.04 -6.61
C TYR A 30 3.22 -9.58 -7.64
N PRO A 31 2.38 -10.47 -8.22
CA PRO A 31 1.37 -10.10 -9.21
C PRO A 31 0.33 -9.15 -8.59
N GLU A 32 0.28 -7.92 -9.05
CA GLU A 32 -0.55 -6.84 -8.49
C GLU A 32 -2.05 -7.18 -8.50
N PHE A 33 -2.56 -7.75 -9.60
CA PHE A 33 -3.96 -8.17 -9.66
C PHE A 33 -4.33 -9.16 -8.56
N LEU A 34 -3.48 -10.17 -8.33
CA LEU A 34 -3.69 -11.16 -7.28
C LEU A 34 -3.59 -10.51 -5.89
N TYR A 35 -2.64 -9.59 -5.73
CA TYR A 35 -2.45 -8.85 -4.50
C TYR A 35 -3.70 -8.01 -4.14
N ASN A 36 -4.26 -7.29 -5.11
CA ASN A 36 -5.45 -6.47 -4.92
C ASN A 36 -6.65 -7.31 -4.45
N VAL A 37 -6.89 -8.46 -5.08
CA VAL A 37 -7.97 -9.37 -4.64
C VAL A 37 -7.75 -9.84 -3.20
N GLN A 38 -6.53 -10.23 -2.85
CA GLN A 38 -6.22 -10.73 -1.51
C GLN A 38 -6.25 -9.63 -0.45
N SER A 39 -5.80 -8.42 -0.78
CA SER A 39 -5.85 -7.28 0.14
C SER A 39 -7.29 -6.87 0.47
N GLU A 40 -8.19 -6.91 -0.51
CA GLU A 40 -9.62 -6.67 -0.27
C GLU A 40 -10.28 -7.76 0.61
N ILE A 41 -9.97 -9.02 0.34
CA ILE A 41 -10.49 -10.13 1.14
C ILE A 41 -10.00 -10.03 2.59
N LEU A 42 -8.78 -9.57 2.81
CA LEU A 42 -8.17 -9.47 4.13
C LEU A 42 -8.90 -8.48 5.05
N LYS A 43 -9.58 -7.48 4.52
CA LYS A 43 -10.38 -6.52 5.31
C LYS A 43 -11.39 -7.21 6.23
N VAL A 44 -11.91 -8.34 5.82
CA VAL A 44 -12.87 -9.16 6.58
C VAL A 44 -12.20 -10.40 7.17
N TYR A 45 -11.44 -11.13 6.36
CA TYR A 45 -10.94 -12.46 6.72
C TYR A 45 -9.57 -12.47 7.42
N HIS A 46 -9.06 -11.30 7.87
CA HIS A 46 -7.93 -11.27 8.79
C HIS A 46 -8.26 -11.86 10.17
N ASN A 47 -9.54 -11.96 10.50
CA ASN A 47 -10.04 -12.52 11.73
C ASN A 47 -10.51 -13.97 11.48
N VAL A 48 -9.95 -14.89 12.27
CA VAL A 48 -10.28 -16.33 12.16
C VAL A 48 -11.34 -16.81 13.17
N LYS A 49 -11.85 -15.91 14.02
CA LYS A 49 -12.88 -16.25 15.02
C LYS A 49 -14.26 -16.15 14.39
N PRO A 50 -15.03 -17.28 14.31
CA PRO A 50 -16.31 -17.29 13.62
C PRO A 50 -17.36 -16.33 14.21
N ASP A 51 -17.36 -16.13 15.53
CA ASP A 51 -18.28 -15.24 16.24
C ASP A 51 -18.01 -13.76 15.91
N VAL A 52 -16.73 -13.37 15.77
CA VAL A 52 -16.33 -12.01 15.39
C VAL A 52 -16.66 -11.76 13.92
N LEU A 53 -16.40 -12.72 13.04
CA LEU A 53 -16.77 -12.64 11.63
C LEU A 53 -18.30 -12.52 11.44
N TYR A 54 -19.06 -13.30 12.17
CA TYR A 54 -20.54 -13.28 12.08
C TYR A 54 -21.13 -11.93 12.53
N ARG A 55 -20.55 -11.31 13.57
CA ARG A 55 -20.99 -10.01 14.08
C ARG A 55 -20.39 -8.82 13.36
N ALA A 56 -19.39 -9.05 12.50
CA ALA A 56 -18.59 -7.99 11.84
C ALA A 56 -17.97 -7.00 12.86
N ASP A 57 -17.50 -7.50 14.00
CA ASP A 57 -17.02 -6.67 15.11
C ASP A 57 -15.60 -6.09 14.88
N ASP A 58 -14.81 -6.67 14.02
CA ASP A 58 -13.43 -6.28 13.79
C ASP A 58 -13.17 -6.19 12.27
N LEU A 59 -13.80 -5.23 11.63
CA LEU A 59 -13.61 -4.95 10.22
C LEU A 59 -12.45 -3.98 10.02
N TRP A 60 -11.70 -4.18 8.96
CA TRP A 60 -10.68 -3.25 8.50
C TRP A 60 -11.11 -2.56 7.21
N ASP A 61 -10.52 -1.40 6.96
CA ASP A 61 -10.61 -0.72 5.68
C ASP A 61 -9.21 -0.38 5.17
N ILE A 62 -9.09 -0.17 3.88
CA ILE A 62 -7.86 0.36 3.28
C ILE A 62 -7.69 1.80 3.78
N ALA A 63 -6.48 2.14 4.20
CA ALA A 63 -6.19 3.48 4.67
C ALA A 63 -6.47 4.53 3.59
N LYS A 64 -6.91 5.71 4.01
CA LYS A 64 -7.20 6.86 3.14
C LYS A 64 -6.22 7.99 3.40
N TYR A 65 -6.03 8.84 2.41
CA TYR A 65 -5.29 10.09 2.49
C TYR A 65 -5.98 11.16 1.63
N ASN A 66 -5.63 12.42 1.80
CA ASN A 66 -6.16 13.48 0.95
C ASN A 66 -5.26 13.68 -0.26
N SER A 67 -5.73 13.27 -1.43
CA SER A 67 -4.98 13.42 -2.69
C SER A 67 -4.99 14.85 -3.24
N VAL A 68 -5.89 15.70 -2.75
CA VAL A 68 -6.02 17.11 -3.15
C VAL A 68 -6.26 17.96 -1.90
N LYS A 69 -5.63 19.12 -1.81
CA LYS A 69 -5.94 20.10 -0.75
C LYS A 69 -7.39 20.58 -0.90
N SER A 70 -8.31 20.04 -0.10
CA SER A 70 -9.72 20.40 -0.10
C SER A 70 -10.31 20.23 1.30
N SER A 71 -11.00 21.23 1.77
CA SER A 71 -11.68 21.23 3.07
C SER A 71 -12.87 20.24 3.18
N LYS A 72 -13.24 19.58 2.08
CA LYS A 72 -14.37 18.63 2.00
C LYS A 72 -13.96 17.25 1.53
N SER A 73 -12.67 16.89 1.59
CA SER A 73 -12.20 15.58 1.13
C SER A 73 -12.67 14.49 2.10
N THR A 74 -13.37 13.50 1.57
CA THR A 74 -13.70 12.25 2.27
C THR A 74 -12.52 11.28 2.29
N GLY A 75 -11.37 11.70 1.77
CA GLY A 75 -10.18 10.88 1.59
C GLY A 75 -10.26 9.99 0.33
N THR A 76 -9.10 9.71 -0.21
CA THR A 76 -8.89 8.77 -1.32
C THR A 76 -8.26 7.51 -0.75
N TYR A 77 -8.74 6.33 -1.13
CA TYR A 77 -8.12 5.07 -0.73
C TYR A 77 -6.68 5.01 -1.27
N MET A 78 -5.78 4.53 -0.43
CA MET A 78 -4.40 4.26 -0.84
C MET A 78 -4.39 3.06 -1.77
N GLU A 79 -3.89 3.24 -2.98
CA GLU A 79 -3.60 2.11 -3.87
C GLU A 79 -2.35 1.38 -3.36
N PRO A 80 -2.22 0.07 -3.61
CA PRO A 80 -0.99 -0.64 -3.32
C PRO A 80 0.19 -0.01 -4.05
N TYR A 81 1.32 0.08 -3.39
CA TYR A 81 2.54 0.69 -3.94
C TYR A 81 3.77 -0.17 -3.64
N TYR A 82 4.76 -0.07 -4.53
CA TYR A 82 6.04 -0.75 -4.33
C TYR A 82 6.94 0.04 -3.40
N THR A 83 7.52 -0.67 -2.44
CA THR A 83 8.51 -0.12 -1.51
C THR A 83 9.56 -1.17 -1.16
N MET A 84 10.70 -0.73 -0.64
CA MET A 84 11.70 -1.65 -0.10
C MET A 84 11.21 -2.19 1.24
N VAL A 85 11.20 -3.51 1.36
CA VAL A 85 10.78 -4.20 2.57
C VAL A 85 11.86 -5.16 3.03
N LYS A 86 12.05 -5.23 4.34
CA LYS A 86 12.97 -6.17 4.95
C LYS A 86 12.32 -7.54 5.04
N THR A 87 12.90 -8.51 4.36
CA THR A 87 12.47 -9.91 4.41
C THR A 87 13.52 -10.78 5.10
N ASN A 88 13.24 -12.06 5.31
CA ASN A 88 14.21 -12.98 5.89
C ASN A 88 15.45 -13.16 4.99
N ASP A 89 15.30 -12.94 3.68
CA ASP A 89 16.36 -13.08 2.67
C ASP A 89 17.04 -11.74 2.33
N GLY A 90 16.82 -10.70 3.13
CA GLY A 90 17.33 -9.34 2.91
C GLY A 90 16.27 -8.35 2.46
N GLU A 91 16.70 -7.22 1.94
CA GLU A 91 15.80 -6.18 1.42
C GLU A 91 15.35 -6.52 0.00
N LYS A 92 14.04 -6.41 -0.24
CA LYS A 92 13.43 -6.70 -1.54
C LYS A 92 12.35 -5.66 -1.86
N MET A 93 12.09 -5.49 -3.14
CA MET A 93 10.91 -4.76 -3.59
C MET A 93 9.65 -5.53 -3.24
N GLY A 94 8.78 -4.96 -2.45
CA GLY A 94 7.49 -5.52 -2.06
C GLY A 94 6.33 -4.60 -2.40
N LEU A 95 5.19 -5.19 -2.72
CA LEU A 95 3.93 -4.47 -2.89
C LEU A 95 3.28 -4.34 -1.52
N MET A 96 2.89 -3.14 -1.14
CA MET A 96 2.42 -2.83 0.21
C MET A 96 1.04 -2.18 0.20
N GLN A 97 0.18 -2.62 1.13
CA GLN A 97 -1.13 -2.05 1.41
C GLN A 97 -1.27 -1.76 2.91
N ILE A 98 -1.81 -0.60 3.22
CA ILE A 98 -2.01 -0.13 4.59
C ILE A 98 -3.47 -0.28 4.99
N TYR A 99 -3.72 -0.69 6.25
CA TYR A 99 -5.06 -0.84 6.80
C TYR A 99 -5.28 0.00 8.05
N THR A 100 -6.51 0.47 8.19
CA THR A 100 -7.06 1.07 9.40
C THR A 100 -8.24 0.22 9.89
N PRO A 101 -8.62 0.28 11.16
CA PRO A 101 -9.91 -0.25 11.56
C PRO A 101 -11.01 0.49 10.81
N ASP A 102 -12.12 -0.19 10.53
CA ASP A 102 -13.28 0.44 9.91
C ASP A 102 -13.73 1.67 10.72
N GLU A 103 -14.10 2.75 10.02
CA GLU A 103 -14.49 4.05 10.60
C GLU A 103 -13.43 4.75 11.46
N LYS A 104 -12.18 4.25 11.52
CA LYS A 104 -11.06 4.88 12.25
C LYS A 104 -9.93 5.27 11.33
N GLN A 105 -9.03 6.12 11.81
CA GLN A 105 -7.94 6.67 11.01
C GLN A 105 -6.54 6.21 11.44
N ASN A 106 -6.40 5.63 12.64
CA ASN A 106 -5.12 5.12 13.12
C ASN A 106 -4.72 3.83 12.38
N LEU A 107 -3.43 3.65 12.15
CA LEU A 107 -2.91 2.43 11.52
C LEU A 107 -3.08 1.21 12.41
N ILE A 108 -3.50 0.09 11.83
CA ILE A 108 -3.62 -1.18 12.54
C ILE A 108 -2.69 -2.26 11.96
N SER A 109 -2.46 -2.24 10.66
CA SER A 109 -1.63 -3.25 9.99
C SER A 109 -1.18 -2.80 8.61
N TYR A 110 -0.21 -3.52 8.05
CA TYR A 110 0.11 -3.46 6.63
C TYR A 110 0.40 -4.86 6.09
N LEU A 111 0.00 -5.07 4.83
CA LEU A 111 0.26 -6.29 4.08
C LEU A 111 1.43 -6.05 3.13
N VAL A 112 2.34 -7.01 3.05
CA VAL A 112 3.44 -7.01 2.09
C VAL A 112 3.33 -8.22 1.19
N GLY A 113 3.31 -8.00 -0.12
CA GLY A 113 3.46 -9.03 -1.14
C GLY A 113 4.86 -9.01 -1.73
N SER A 114 5.60 -10.08 -1.59
CA SER A 114 6.95 -10.22 -2.14
C SER A 114 7.11 -11.55 -2.88
N THR A 115 8.19 -11.66 -3.66
CA THR A 115 8.55 -12.90 -4.33
C THR A 115 10.04 -13.13 -4.25
N ASN A 116 10.44 -14.39 -4.25
CA ASN A 116 11.84 -14.80 -4.41
C ASN A 116 12.14 -15.34 -5.83
N GLY A 117 11.24 -15.08 -6.78
CA GLY A 117 11.30 -15.57 -8.15
C GLY A 117 10.61 -16.92 -8.35
N ALA A 118 10.60 -17.80 -7.35
CA ALA A 118 9.96 -19.11 -7.41
C ALA A 118 8.60 -19.15 -6.71
N THR A 119 8.50 -18.46 -5.58
CA THR A 119 7.29 -18.43 -4.74
C THR A 119 6.88 -17.00 -4.41
N ASN A 120 5.57 -16.78 -4.38
CA ASN A 120 4.98 -15.54 -3.90
C ASN A 120 4.65 -15.69 -2.41
N GLU A 121 4.97 -14.66 -1.63
CA GLU A 121 4.70 -14.60 -0.21
C GLU A 121 3.83 -13.38 0.12
N LEU A 122 2.81 -13.59 0.97
CA LEU A 122 2.06 -12.51 1.61
C LEU A 122 2.38 -12.51 3.10
N LYS A 123 2.79 -11.36 3.60
CA LYS A 123 3.14 -11.18 5.00
C LYS A 123 2.36 -10.04 5.61
N LEU A 124 1.56 -10.36 6.62
CA LEU A 124 0.77 -9.38 7.35
C LEU A 124 1.51 -8.96 8.62
N TYR A 125 1.77 -7.66 8.74
CA TYR A 125 2.33 -7.05 9.94
C TYR A 125 1.21 -6.33 10.69
N LYS A 126 0.96 -6.77 11.93
CA LYS A 126 -0.05 -6.16 12.81
C LYS A 126 0.64 -5.34 13.90
N PHE A 127 0.13 -4.16 14.13
CA PHE A 127 0.55 -3.35 15.28
C PHE A 127 -0.20 -3.77 16.54
N SER A 128 0.41 -3.53 17.69
CA SER A 128 -0.31 -3.70 18.96
C SER A 128 -1.48 -2.71 19.03
N ALA A 129 -2.61 -3.14 19.56
CA ALA A 129 -3.77 -2.27 19.74
C ALA A 129 -3.46 -1.02 20.59
N ASP A 130 -2.47 -1.12 21.50
CA ASP A 130 -2.04 -0.04 22.37
C ASP A 130 -1.04 0.94 21.72
N SER A 131 -0.52 0.62 20.52
CA SER A 131 0.53 1.41 19.88
C SER A 131 0.05 2.74 19.30
N ASN A 132 -1.25 2.87 19.05
CA ASN A 132 -1.91 4.08 18.55
C ASN A 132 -1.13 4.81 17.45
N ILE A 133 -0.76 4.05 16.40
CA ILE A 133 0.07 4.56 15.29
C ILE A 133 -0.77 5.50 14.43
N VAL A 134 -0.21 6.67 14.14
CA VAL A 134 -0.86 7.70 13.31
C VAL A 134 -1.11 7.17 11.90
N GLY A 135 -2.34 7.28 11.42
CA GLY A 135 -2.68 6.93 10.05
C GLY A 135 -2.49 8.09 9.06
N PRO A 136 -2.56 7.80 7.75
CA PRO A 136 -2.26 8.78 6.71
C PRO A 136 -3.13 10.04 6.77
N MET A 137 -4.44 9.89 7.00
CA MET A 137 -5.37 11.03 7.14
C MET A 137 -5.07 11.90 8.36
N GLN A 138 -4.63 11.29 9.46
CA GLN A 138 -4.27 12.03 10.67
C GLN A 138 -2.96 12.79 10.46
N LEU A 139 -1.98 12.17 9.81
CA LEU A 139 -0.71 12.81 9.52
C LEU A 139 -0.87 13.96 8.52
N ASP A 140 -1.62 13.75 7.45
CA ASP A 140 -1.92 14.78 6.46
C ASP A 140 -2.52 16.03 7.12
N LYS A 141 -3.44 15.82 8.07
CA LYS A 141 -4.00 16.91 8.86
C LYS A 141 -2.95 17.62 9.73
N GLN A 142 -2.06 16.88 10.38
CA GLN A 142 -0.97 17.47 11.17
C GLN A 142 0.00 18.29 10.29
N ILE A 143 0.30 17.82 9.09
CA ILE A 143 1.13 18.53 8.11
C ILE A 143 0.43 19.84 7.67
N GLU A 144 -0.86 19.80 7.39
CA GLU A 144 -1.62 20.99 7.01
C GLU A 144 -1.80 22.03 8.14
N GLU A 145 -1.79 21.58 9.40
CA GLU A 145 -1.88 22.42 10.60
C GLU A 145 -0.51 23.02 11.02
N ASP A 146 0.61 22.55 10.46
CA ASP A 146 1.92 23.15 10.70
C ASP A 146 2.02 24.52 10.01
N GLU A 147 2.34 25.57 10.79
CA GLU A 147 2.34 26.95 10.31
C GLU A 147 3.35 27.19 9.18
N ALA A 148 4.53 26.57 9.24
CA ALA A 148 5.56 26.76 8.24
C ALA A 148 5.18 26.06 6.92
N ILE A 149 4.72 24.83 7.00
CA ILE A 149 4.28 24.06 5.84
C ILE A 149 3.03 24.68 5.22
N SER A 150 2.06 25.08 6.04
CA SER A 150 0.83 25.73 5.56
C SER A 150 1.12 27.01 4.79
N ALA A 151 2.03 27.85 5.29
CA ALA A 151 2.44 29.07 4.59
C ALA A 151 3.08 28.80 3.23
N GLU A 152 3.93 27.77 3.14
CA GLU A 152 4.51 27.35 1.85
C GLU A 152 3.47 26.79 0.89
N LEU A 153 2.56 25.96 1.37
CA LEU A 153 1.47 25.41 0.57
C LEU A 153 0.53 26.50 0.02
N GLU A 154 0.31 27.57 0.79
CA GLU A 154 -0.46 28.73 0.32
C GLU A 154 0.24 29.46 -0.82
N THR A 155 1.55 29.61 -0.76
CA THR A 155 2.32 30.23 -1.85
C THR A 155 2.31 29.42 -3.16
N LEU A 156 2.22 28.11 -3.05
CA LEU A 156 2.13 27.19 -4.19
C LEU A 156 0.71 27.10 -4.76
N ASN A 157 -0.31 27.31 -3.94
CA ASN A 157 -1.72 27.20 -4.34
C ASN A 157 -2.25 28.52 -4.93
N THR A 158 -1.74 28.90 -6.07
CA THR A 158 -2.11 30.12 -6.77
C THR A 158 -3.22 29.88 -7.79
N THR A 159 -3.84 30.97 -8.28
CA THR A 159 -4.84 30.88 -9.35
C THR A 159 -4.24 30.24 -10.61
N GLY A 160 -4.94 29.24 -11.15
CA GLY A 160 -4.43 28.47 -12.32
C GLY A 160 -3.50 27.33 -11.96
N THR A 161 -3.34 26.98 -10.67
CA THR A 161 -2.59 25.81 -10.26
C THR A 161 -3.46 24.81 -9.49
N LYS A 162 -3.06 23.54 -9.52
CA LYS A 162 -3.64 22.46 -8.73
C LYS A 162 -2.55 21.76 -7.94
N LEU A 163 -2.72 21.67 -6.63
CA LEU A 163 -1.85 20.85 -5.79
C LEU A 163 -2.44 19.45 -5.65
N THR A 164 -1.63 18.44 -5.94
CA THR A 164 -1.95 17.03 -5.68
C THR A 164 -0.92 16.43 -4.75
N LYS A 165 -1.38 15.57 -3.87
CA LYS A 165 -0.56 14.90 -2.87
C LYS A 165 -0.62 13.40 -3.06
N GLN A 166 0.40 12.71 -2.60
CA GLN A 166 0.43 11.27 -2.47
C GLN A 166 1.03 10.90 -1.12
N MET A 167 0.52 9.88 -0.45
CA MET A 167 1.09 9.42 0.81
C MET A 167 1.78 8.08 0.59
N ILE A 168 3.02 7.97 1.04
CA ILE A 168 3.82 6.75 1.02
C ILE A 168 4.30 6.47 2.44
N ILE A 169 4.13 5.26 2.92
CA ILE A 169 4.62 4.83 4.23
C ILE A 169 5.67 3.75 4.02
N VAL A 170 6.86 3.95 4.54
CA VAL A 170 7.98 3.02 4.41
C VAL A 170 8.31 2.43 5.78
N PRO A 171 8.18 1.11 5.97
CA PRO A 171 8.61 0.46 7.19
C PRO A 171 10.13 0.50 7.34
N MET A 172 10.61 1.01 8.47
CA MET A 172 12.04 1.11 8.78
C MET A 172 12.29 0.49 10.17
N ASP A 173 12.78 -0.73 10.22
CA ASP A 173 13.01 -1.48 11.46
C ASP A 173 11.83 -1.41 12.46
N ASN A 174 11.92 -0.59 13.49
CA ASN A 174 10.90 -0.43 14.52
C ASN A 174 10.06 0.85 14.37
N THR A 175 10.14 1.54 13.23
CA THR A 175 9.43 2.79 12.97
C THR A 175 8.82 2.81 11.58
N LEU A 176 7.99 3.81 11.32
CA LEU A 176 7.44 4.10 10.00
C LEU A 176 7.92 5.47 9.54
N LEU A 177 8.44 5.54 8.33
CA LEU A 177 8.71 6.81 7.66
C LEU A 177 7.51 7.15 6.78
N TYR A 178 6.95 8.33 6.98
CA TYR A 178 5.88 8.86 6.14
C TYR A 178 6.46 9.88 5.17
N VAL A 179 6.14 9.73 3.91
CA VAL A 179 6.59 10.64 2.85
C VAL A 179 5.35 11.14 2.11
N GLU A 180 5.17 12.45 2.09
CA GLU A 180 4.07 13.08 1.35
C GLU A 180 4.63 14.00 0.26
N PRO A 181 4.89 13.50 -0.96
CA PRO A 181 5.23 14.33 -2.09
C PRO A 181 4.04 15.19 -2.51
N ILE A 182 4.31 16.45 -2.76
CA ILE A 182 3.32 17.44 -3.19
C ILE A 182 3.69 17.91 -4.59
N TYR A 183 2.76 17.80 -5.52
CA TYR A 183 2.93 18.16 -6.92
C TYR A 183 2.08 19.37 -7.25
N GLN A 184 2.70 20.38 -7.84
CA GLN A 184 2.01 21.53 -8.41
C GLN A 184 1.87 21.36 -9.92
N THR A 185 0.65 21.41 -10.41
CA THR A 185 0.35 21.32 -11.84
C THR A 185 -0.32 22.61 -12.31
N MET A 186 0.15 23.17 -13.41
CA MET A 186 -0.50 24.29 -14.07
C MET A 186 -1.79 23.79 -14.75
N LEU A 187 -2.90 24.44 -14.49
CA LEU A 187 -4.14 24.21 -15.22
C LEU A 187 -4.04 25.01 -16.52
N ASN A 188 -3.85 24.30 -17.65
CA ASN A 188 -3.94 24.93 -18.96
C ASN A 188 -5.42 25.31 -19.20
N GLU A 189 -5.64 26.57 -19.58
CA GLU A 189 -6.93 27.04 -20.06
C GLU A 189 -7.38 26.34 -21.35
#